data_dfb5577bb3479dcda2ba84fcad0a8049
#
_entry.id   dfb5577bb3479dcda2ba84fcad0a8049
#
_cell.length_a   1.000
_cell.length_b   1.000
_cell.length_c   1.000
_cell.angle_alpha   90.00
_cell.angle_beta   90.00
_cell.angle_gamma   90.00
#
_symmetry.space_group_name_H-M   'P 1'
#
loop_
_entity.id
_entity.type
_entity.pdbx_description
1 polymer ?
#
loop_
_entity_poly.entity_id
_entity_poly.type
_entity_poly.pdbx_seq_one_letter_code
_entity_poly.pdbx_strand_id
1 'polypeptide(L)'
;LRGKIQLILRFYGEPDEIHASYDFIHCMNYWESGTSSLILRPEALEALLSRTLVYAGSQYPLCSVIRSRKFIKRGWRINAGQYLKMAMQISNLDLTDHVTLEEQLTGVDVAYFAEVIAKIKKRDPSKVDSAYLTEIIDRMF
;
A
#
# COMPACT_ATOMS: atom_id res chain seq x y z
N LEU A 1 23.45 -12.18 10.30
CA LEU A 1 22.34 -11.81 9.40
C LEU A 1 22.79 -10.64 8.52
N ARG A 2 22.97 -10.87 7.23
CA ARG A 2 23.16 -9.81 6.24
C ARG A 2 21.81 -9.50 5.62
N GLY A 3 21.08 -8.51 6.14
CA GLY A 3 19.79 -8.10 5.60
C GLY A 3 19.34 -6.76 6.17
N LYS A 4 18.40 -6.12 5.47
CA LYS A 4 17.75 -4.91 5.96
C LYS A 4 16.60 -5.34 6.87
N ILE A 5 16.52 -4.75 8.06
CA ILE A 5 15.39 -4.90 8.99
C ILE A 5 14.60 -3.60 8.94
N GLN A 6 13.29 -3.70 8.82
CA GLN A 6 12.38 -2.57 8.89
C GLN A 6 11.59 -2.65 10.20
N LEU A 7 11.68 -1.60 11.01
CA LEU A 7 10.87 -1.45 12.21
C LEU A 7 9.68 -0.54 11.88
N ILE A 8 8.47 -1.05 12.08
CA ILE A 8 7.23 -0.27 11.89
C ILE A 8 6.77 0.21 13.25
N LEU A 9 6.84 1.52 13.48
CA LEU A 9 6.50 2.15 14.76
C LEU A 9 5.17 2.91 14.73
N ARG A 10 4.41 2.76 13.64
CA ARG A 10 3.17 3.53 13.42
C ARG A 10 1.93 2.81 13.93
N PHE A 11 1.95 1.48 13.96
CA PHE A 11 0.82 0.66 14.38
C PHE A 11 1.19 -0.14 15.61
N TYR A 12 0.31 -0.12 16.60
CA TYR A 12 0.44 -0.84 17.85
C TYR A 12 -0.88 -1.56 18.11
N GLY A 13 -0.84 -2.69 18.76
CA GLY A 13 -2.00 -3.49 19.13
C GLY A 13 -1.77 -4.97 18.86
N GLU A 14 -2.83 -5.72 18.99
CA GLU A 14 -2.83 -7.14 18.68
C GLU A 14 -2.63 -7.38 17.17
N PRO A 15 -2.11 -8.54 16.76
CA PRO A 15 -1.83 -8.82 15.35
C PRO A 15 -3.01 -8.61 14.41
N ASP A 16 -4.23 -8.91 14.84
CA ASP A 16 -5.43 -8.73 14.03
C ASP A 16 -5.76 -7.25 13.80
N GLU A 17 -5.56 -6.41 14.83
CA GLU A 17 -5.73 -4.96 14.72
C GLU A 17 -4.71 -4.35 13.76
N ILE A 18 -3.45 -4.78 13.85
CA ILE A 18 -2.37 -4.33 12.95
C ILE A 18 -2.66 -4.78 11.51
N HIS A 19 -3.07 -6.05 11.33
CA HIS A 19 -3.35 -6.62 10.01
C HIS A 19 -4.58 -6.01 9.34
N ALA A 20 -5.53 -5.47 10.09
CA ALA A 20 -6.67 -4.74 9.53
C ALA A 20 -6.25 -3.50 8.72
N SER A 21 -5.03 -2.98 8.96
CA SER A 21 -4.44 -1.88 8.20
C SER A 21 -3.66 -2.32 6.95
N TYR A 22 -3.46 -3.63 6.76
CA TYR A 22 -2.66 -4.15 5.63
C TYR A 22 -3.51 -4.24 4.36
N ASP A 23 -2.94 -3.78 3.27
CA ASP A 23 -3.62 -3.74 1.96
C ASP A 23 -3.63 -5.09 1.22
N PHE A 24 -2.63 -5.95 1.45
CA PHE A 24 -2.52 -7.25 0.78
C PHE A 24 -2.38 -8.39 1.78
N ILE A 25 -3.19 -9.43 1.57
CA ILE A 25 -3.32 -10.57 2.49
C ILE A 25 -2.00 -11.33 2.69
N HIS A 26 -1.14 -11.43 1.69
CA HIS A 26 0.12 -12.18 1.78
C HIS A 26 1.08 -11.67 2.87
N CYS A 27 0.88 -10.45 3.37
CA CYS A 27 1.67 -9.86 4.45
C CYS A 27 1.16 -10.24 5.86
N MET A 28 0.08 -11.03 5.98
CA MET A 28 -0.60 -11.28 7.25
C MET A 28 -0.14 -12.55 7.99
N ASN A 29 0.89 -13.25 7.48
CA ASN A 29 1.58 -14.27 8.24
C ASN A 29 2.59 -13.60 9.17
N TYR A 30 2.73 -14.09 10.39
CA TYR A 30 3.64 -13.47 11.36
C TYR A 30 4.23 -14.48 12.34
N TRP A 31 5.33 -14.08 12.94
CA TRP A 31 5.93 -14.78 14.07
C TRP A 31 5.81 -13.91 15.32
N GLU A 32 5.35 -14.52 16.40
CA GLU A 32 5.17 -13.86 17.67
C GLU A 32 6.27 -14.27 18.64
N SER A 33 7.04 -13.29 19.14
CA SER A 33 8.17 -13.55 20.02
C SER A 33 7.75 -13.96 21.43
N GLY A 34 6.62 -13.46 21.92
CA GLY A 34 6.12 -13.76 23.26
C GLY A 34 5.77 -15.23 23.46
N THR A 35 5.12 -15.84 22.45
CA THR A 35 4.72 -17.25 22.44
C THR A 35 5.68 -18.14 21.65
N SER A 36 6.67 -17.56 20.98
CA SER A 36 7.57 -18.24 20.03
C SER A 36 6.81 -19.04 18.97
N SER A 37 5.69 -18.51 18.51
CA SER A 37 4.76 -19.15 17.57
C SER A 37 4.80 -18.52 16.20
N LEU A 38 4.83 -19.37 15.15
CA LEU A 38 4.62 -18.96 13.76
C LEU A 38 3.14 -19.14 13.41
N ILE A 39 2.47 -18.03 13.11
CA ILE A 39 1.06 -18.03 12.74
C ILE A 39 0.96 -17.87 11.22
N LEU A 40 0.44 -18.90 10.58
CA LEU A 40 0.20 -18.97 9.14
C LEU A 40 -1.31 -18.91 8.89
N ARG A 41 -1.76 -17.85 8.23
CA ARG A 41 -3.16 -17.73 7.78
C ARG A 41 -3.29 -18.43 6.42
N PRO A 42 -4.25 -19.35 6.25
CA PRO A 42 -4.36 -20.15 5.02
C PRO A 42 -4.39 -19.28 3.76
N GLU A 43 -5.20 -18.21 3.74
CA GLU A 43 -5.35 -17.32 2.58
C GLU A 43 -4.07 -16.52 2.31
N ALA A 44 -3.37 -16.11 3.36
CA ALA A 44 -2.11 -15.38 3.25
C ALA A 44 -0.99 -16.29 2.75
N LEU A 45 -0.96 -17.54 3.20
CA LEU A 45 -0.01 -18.54 2.74
C LEU A 45 -0.26 -18.92 1.28
N GLU A 46 -1.52 -19.13 0.89
CA GLU A 46 -1.90 -19.38 -0.50
C GLU A 46 -1.50 -18.24 -1.42
N ALA A 47 -1.81 -17.00 -1.04
CA ALA A 47 -1.43 -15.79 -1.79
C ALA A 47 0.10 -15.68 -1.95
N LEU A 48 0.86 -16.01 -0.89
CA LEU A 48 2.32 -16.00 -0.88
C LEU A 48 2.89 -17.07 -1.83
N LEU A 49 2.42 -18.32 -1.72
CA LEU A 49 2.91 -19.47 -2.50
C LEU A 49 2.57 -19.32 -3.99
N SER A 50 1.35 -18.86 -4.29
CA SER A 50 0.90 -18.60 -5.67
C SER A 50 1.47 -17.30 -6.27
N ARG A 51 2.09 -16.44 -5.46
CA ARG A 51 2.50 -15.07 -5.82
C ARG A 51 1.35 -14.26 -6.42
N THR A 52 0.16 -14.38 -5.84
CA THR A 52 -1.03 -13.66 -6.28
C THR A 52 -1.38 -12.58 -5.25
N LEU A 53 -1.51 -11.34 -5.72
CA LEU A 53 -1.95 -10.23 -4.87
C LEU A 53 -3.46 -10.34 -4.65
N VAL A 54 -3.84 -10.46 -3.38
CA VAL A 54 -5.24 -10.43 -2.94
C VAL A 54 -5.42 -9.20 -2.06
N TYR A 55 -6.25 -8.28 -2.54
CA TYR A 55 -6.49 -6.99 -1.87
C TYR A 55 -7.51 -7.15 -0.74
N ALA A 56 -7.10 -6.81 0.47
CA ALA A 56 -7.94 -6.87 1.68
C ALA A 56 -8.75 -5.58 1.90
N GLY A 57 -8.28 -4.47 1.35
CA GLY A 57 -8.77 -3.12 1.60
C GLY A 57 -7.62 -2.25 2.11
N SER A 58 -7.81 -0.93 2.12
CA SER A 58 -6.80 0.00 2.62
C SER A 58 -7.41 1.33 3.00
N GLN A 59 -6.85 1.99 4.00
CA GLN A 59 -7.10 3.42 4.24
C GLN A 59 -6.51 4.29 3.14
N TYR A 60 -5.52 3.75 2.39
CA TYR A 60 -4.78 4.45 1.35
C TYR A 60 -4.81 3.66 0.03
N PRO A 61 -6.00 3.47 -0.59
CA PRO A 61 -6.14 2.63 -1.79
C PRO A 61 -5.33 3.15 -2.99
N LEU A 62 -5.08 4.45 -3.09
CA LEU A 62 -4.22 5.00 -4.14
C LEU A 62 -2.77 4.51 -3.99
N CYS A 63 -2.22 4.50 -2.76
CA CYS A 63 -0.93 3.88 -2.47
C CYS A 63 -0.91 2.40 -2.83
N SER A 64 -2.00 1.68 -2.59
CA SER A 64 -2.07 0.24 -2.86
C SER A 64 -1.98 -0.06 -4.36
N VAL A 65 -2.63 0.76 -5.21
CA VAL A 65 -2.50 0.65 -6.67
C VAL A 65 -1.05 0.83 -7.10
N ILE A 66 -0.39 1.91 -6.64
CA ILE A 66 1.00 2.18 -7.01
C ILE A 66 1.93 1.07 -6.47
N ARG A 67 1.68 0.59 -5.24
CA ARG A 67 2.45 -0.47 -4.61
C ARG A 67 2.31 -1.81 -5.35
N SER A 68 1.16 -2.10 -5.97
CA SER A 68 0.96 -3.30 -6.76
C SER A 68 2.00 -3.45 -7.87
N ARG A 69 2.41 -2.34 -8.51
CA ARG A 69 3.48 -2.33 -9.51
C ARG A 69 4.81 -2.87 -8.98
N LYS A 70 5.17 -2.54 -7.72
CA LYS A 70 6.39 -3.03 -7.07
C LYS A 70 6.38 -4.57 -6.93
N PHE A 71 5.22 -5.14 -6.64
CA PHE A 71 5.06 -6.60 -6.56
C PHE A 71 5.05 -7.25 -7.95
N ILE A 72 4.39 -6.64 -8.93
CA ILE A 72 4.37 -7.12 -10.32
C ILE A 72 5.80 -7.20 -10.88
N LYS A 73 6.62 -6.17 -10.65
CA LYS A 73 8.05 -6.18 -11.01
C LYS A 73 8.85 -7.32 -10.36
N ARG A 74 8.35 -7.89 -9.27
CA ARG A 74 8.94 -9.04 -8.55
C ARG A 74 8.32 -10.38 -8.93
N GLY A 75 7.52 -10.42 -9.99
CA GLY A 75 6.88 -11.63 -10.50
C GLY A 75 5.58 -12.03 -9.82
N TRP A 76 4.92 -11.10 -9.11
CA TRP A 76 3.59 -11.30 -8.58
C TRP A 76 2.53 -11.05 -9.65
N ARG A 77 1.37 -11.70 -9.49
CA ARG A 77 0.19 -11.54 -10.34
C ARG A 77 -0.92 -10.85 -9.57
N ILE A 78 -1.79 -10.16 -10.28
CA ILE A 78 -3.00 -9.56 -9.71
C ILE A 78 -4.15 -9.78 -10.70
N ASN A 79 -5.29 -10.21 -10.18
CA ASN A 79 -6.48 -10.44 -10.99
C ASN A 79 -7.29 -9.16 -11.16
N ALA A 80 -8.03 -9.05 -12.26
CA ALA A 80 -8.83 -7.87 -12.58
C ALA A 80 -9.82 -7.49 -11.45
N GLY A 81 -10.40 -8.47 -10.77
CA GLY A 81 -11.28 -8.22 -9.63
C GLY A 81 -10.61 -7.48 -8.47
N GLN A 82 -9.29 -7.64 -8.28
CA GLN A 82 -8.56 -6.92 -7.23
C GLN A 82 -8.36 -5.45 -7.61
N TYR A 83 -8.08 -5.17 -8.90
CA TYR A 83 -8.06 -3.80 -9.39
C TYR A 83 -9.42 -3.12 -9.28
N LEU A 84 -10.50 -3.85 -9.58
CA LEU A 84 -11.86 -3.33 -9.42
C LEU A 84 -12.16 -2.97 -7.96
N LYS A 85 -11.77 -3.81 -6.99
CA LYS A 85 -11.92 -3.48 -5.56
C LYS A 85 -11.20 -2.20 -5.18
N MET A 86 -9.95 -2.01 -5.65
CA MET A 86 -9.19 -0.77 -5.41
C MET A 86 -9.87 0.43 -6.05
N ALA A 87 -10.30 0.31 -7.32
CA ALA A 87 -10.99 1.37 -8.05
C ALA A 87 -12.29 1.80 -7.36
N MET A 88 -13.09 0.84 -6.88
CA MET A 88 -14.31 1.13 -6.13
C MET A 88 -14.02 1.86 -4.81
N GLN A 89 -12.93 1.53 -4.13
CA GLN A 89 -12.51 2.25 -2.93
C GLN A 89 -12.03 3.67 -3.26
N ILE A 90 -11.26 3.83 -4.33
CA ILE A 90 -10.75 5.12 -4.80
C ILE A 90 -11.91 6.04 -5.25
N SER A 91 -12.96 5.48 -5.87
CA SER A 91 -14.12 6.27 -6.33
C SER A 91 -14.88 6.97 -5.19
N ASN A 92 -14.66 6.55 -3.95
CA ASN A 92 -15.25 7.21 -2.77
C ASN A 92 -14.40 8.36 -2.22
N LEU A 93 -13.25 8.65 -2.85
CA LEU A 93 -12.34 9.70 -2.43
C LEU A 93 -12.49 10.93 -3.34
N ASP A 94 -12.46 12.12 -2.74
CA ASP A 94 -12.30 13.36 -3.50
C ASP A 94 -10.82 13.60 -3.79
N LEU A 95 -10.34 13.10 -4.93
CA LEU A 95 -8.97 13.29 -5.39
C LEU A 95 -8.73 14.67 -6.03
N THR A 96 -9.74 15.53 -6.11
CA THR A 96 -9.56 16.95 -6.50
C THR A 96 -9.09 17.80 -5.33
N ASP A 97 -9.35 17.34 -4.10
CA ASP A 97 -8.80 17.93 -2.88
C ASP A 97 -7.33 17.49 -2.67
N HIS A 98 -6.43 18.47 -2.67
CA HIS A 98 -4.98 18.22 -2.52
C HIS A 98 -4.61 17.65 -1.14
N VAL A 99 -5.39 17.91 -0.09
CA VAL A 99 -5.16 17.35 1.25
C VAL A 99 -5.42 15.86 1.22
N THR A 100 -6.59 15.46 0.69
CA THR A 100 -6.94 14.04 0.48
C THR A 100 -5.88 13.34 -0.37
N LEU A 101 -5.44 13.97 -1.45
CA LEU A 101 -4.42 13.43 -2.34
C LEU A 101 -3.08 13.21 -1.62
N GLU A 102 -2.64 14.18 -0.83
CA GLU A 102 -1.41 14.06 -0.02
C GLU A 102 -1.54 12.96 1.02
N GLU A 103 -2.67 12.86 1.73
CA GLU A 103 -2.93 11.81 2.71
C GLU A 103 -2.87 10.42 2.07
N GLN A 104 -3.49 10.26 0.91
CA GLN A 104 -3.48 9.01 0.15
C GLN A 104 -2.08 8.56 -0.27
N LEU A 105 -1.16 9.49 -0.51
CA LEU A 105 0.23 9.22 -0.88
C LEU A 105 1.16 9.10 0.33
N THR A 106 0.79 9.69 1.46
CA THR A 106 1.62 9.63 2.67
C THR A 106 1.60 8.24 3.31
N GLY A 107 0.48 7.55 3.33
CA GLY A 107 0.29 6.17 3.76
C GLY A 107 1.32 5.64 4.76
N VAL A 108 1.63 4.35 4.69
CA VAL A 108 2.64 3.68 5.53
C VAL A 108 4.06 3.81 4.95
N ASP A 109 4.18 3.98 3.65
CA ASP A 109 5.46 4.01 2.92
C ASP A 109 5.91 5.45 2.60
N VAL A 110 5.92 6.34 3.62
CA VAL A 110 6.28 7.76 3.47
C VAL A 110 7.60 7.93 2.70
N ALA A 111 8.62 7.11 3.00
CA ALA A 111 9.92 7.19 2.32
C ALA A 111 9.83 6.86 0.82
N TYR A 112 8.90 5.97 0.43
CA TYR A 112 8.71 5.57 -0.96
C TYR A 112 8.04 6.67 -1.80
N PHE A 113 7.17 7.45 -1.17
CA PHE A 113 6.42 8.54 -1.82
C PHE A 113 6.96 9.94 -1.49
N ALA A 114 8.01 10.04 -0.67
CA ALA A 114 8.53 11.32 -0.20
C ALA A 114 8.84 12.31 -1.34
N GLU A 115 9.35 11.81 -2.47
CA GLU A 115 9.65 12.66 -3.63
C GLU A 115 8.37 13.16 -4.33
N VAL A 116 7.33 12.31 -4.43
CA VAL A 116 6.02 12.70 -4.98
C VAL A 116 5.41 13.80 -4.11
N ILE A 117 5.37 13.55 -2.79
CA ILE A 117 4.85 14.52 -1.81
C ILE A 117 5.61 15.84 -1.87
N ALA A 118 6.94 15.79 -1.97
CA ALA A 118 7.76 17.00 -2.06
C ALA A 118 7.48 17.81 -3.35
N LYS A 119 7.17 17.15 -4.46
CA LYS A 119 6.77 17.80 -5.72
C LYS A 119 5.37 18.42 -5.61
N ILE A 120 4.43 17.71 -5.00
CA ILE A 120 3.06 18.21 -4.76
C ILE A 120 3.14 19.48 -3.88
N LYS A 121 3.85 19.43 -2.76
CA LYS A 121 3.98 20.59 -1.83
C LYS A 121 4.64 21.84 -2.43
N LYS A 122 5.49 21.67 -3.44
CA LYS A 122 6.14 22.79 -4.13
C LYS A 122 5.25 23.44 -5.18
N ARG A 123 4.15 22.80 -5.56
CA ARG A 123 3.25 23.31 -6.58
C ARG A 123 2.10 24.09 -5.94
N ASP A 124 1.59 25.08 -6.65
CA ASP A 124 0.35 25.75 -6.31
C ASP A 124 -0.78 24.71 -6.18
N PRO A 125 -1.48 24.62 -5.04
CA PRO A 125 -2.53 23.65 -4.82
C PRO A 125 -3.61 23.64 -5.91
N SER A 126 -3.93 24.80 -6.49
CA SER A 126 -4.91 24.93 -7.57
C SER A 126 -4.50 24.23 -8.88
N LYS A 127 -3.23 23.82 -8.98
CA LYS A 127 -2.64 23.15 -10.16
C LYS A 127 -2.29 21.68 -9.89
N VAL A 128 -2.65 21.17 -8.73
CA VAL A 128 -2.49 19.75 -8.38
C VAL A 128 -3.79 19.06 -8.74
N ASP A 129 -3.81 18.42 -9.88
CA ASP A 129 -4.93 17.64 -10.39
C ASP A 129 -4.52 16.17 -10.67
N SER A 130 -5.47 15.35 -11.05
CA SER A 130 -5.23 13.95 -11.37
C SER A 130 -4.25 13.74 -12.52
N ALA A 131 -4.24 14.63 -13.52
CA ALA A 131 -3.32 14.57 -14.66
C ALA A 131 -1.89 14.83 -14.20
N TYR A 132 -1.68 15.85 -13.38
CA TYR A 132 -0.37 16.16 -12.79
C TYR A 132 0.15 15.03 -11.92
N LEU A 133 -0.73 14.44 -11.08
CA LEU A 133 -0.37 13.30 -10.24
C LEU A 133 0.06 12.10 -11.09
N THR A 134 -0.73 11.76 -12.11
CA THR A 134 -0.44 10.65 -13.02
C THR A 134 0.92 10.85 -13.68
N GLU A 135 1.20 12.04 -14.20
CA GLU A 135 2.48 12.36 -14.83
C GLU A 135 3.67 12.17 -13.88
N ILE A 136 3.56 12.63 -12.63
CA ILE A 136 4.63 12.45 -11.64
C ILE A 136 4.84 10.97 -11.33
N ILE A 137 3.76 10.22 -11.10
CA ILE A 137 3.82 8.81 -10.77
C ILE A 137 4.44 8.00 -11.91
N ASP A 138 4.05 8.27 -13.16
CA ASP A 138 4.62 7.59 -14.33
C ASP A 138 6.11 7.85 -14.52
N ARG A 139 6.58 9.04 -14.16
CA ARG A 139 8.01 9.38 -14.25
C ARG A 139 8.85 8.76 -13.13
N MET A 140 8.24 8.41 -12.01
CA MET A 140 8.96 7.95 -10.82
C MET A 140 8.92 6.45 -10.63
N PHE A 141 7.92 5.78 -11.15
CA PHE A 141 7.66 4.36 -10.91
C PHE A 141 7.47 3.56 -12.19
#